data_5ce9c46eaf8c47cc01dcf8893158b077
#
_entry.id   5ce9c46eaf8c47cc01dcf8893158b077
#
_cell.length_a   1.000
_cell.length_b   1.000
_cell.length_c   1.000
_cell.angle_alpha   90.00
_cell.angle_beta   90.00
_cell.angle_gamma   90.00
#
_symmetry.space_group_name_H-M   'P 1'
#
loop_
_entity.id
_entity.type
_entity.pdbx_description
1 polymer ?
#
loop_
_entity_poly.entity_id
_entity_poly.type
_entity_poly.pdbx_seq_one_letter_code
_entity_poly.pdbx_strand_id
1 'polypeptide(L)'
;RMGEQDLTWEELHSRASALAAKLAEGSGPVLIYGEKSPAYVIAMVGCLWAGRPYVPAGPHYPAQRVSSMVAQANIHTAICLQPLPTALQDTVHCLSIPLQGGECFALPAAAPDDIAYILFTSGSTGAPKGVVVTYVNLENFIAWFTTRPAIAGLYPHAVLNQALFTFDLSVADLYYTLYTGCTLELSTEGCPISACGSRAQLAVMTPSFADCCLLDERFAAKMLPCLQTIFFCGEPLRGSTVRRLWRRFPGLRIINAYGPTEATCAVTAVEITKELAKEERLPIGYQHGEAVTVTLERQDRITLQAESVADDDSVSGEQNHSCSGCITLQGQSVAAGYLGGEEFHGRFVTGDIGYFENGYLWYASRCDDQIKYKGYRIEPGEIEAALT
;
A
#
# COMPACT_ATOMS: atom_id res chain seq x y z
N ARG A 1 -18.18 -5.25 1.37
CA ARG A 1 -19.35 -4.40 1.19
C ARG A 1 -19.00 -3.17 0.37
N MET A 2 -19.80 -2.80 -0.61
CA MET A 2 -19.64 -1.59 -1.40
C MET A 2 -21.03 -1.06 -1.81
N GLY A 3 -21.46 0.03 -1.18
CA GLY A 3 -22.83 0.52 -1.36
C GLY A 3 -23.88 -0.53 -1.02
N GLU A 4 -24.72 -0.88 -1.99
CA GLU A 4 -25.75 -1.94 -1.84
C GLU A 4 -25.23 -3.35 -2.16
N GLN A 5 -23.98 -3.48 -2.64
CA GLN A 5 -23.38 -4.76 -2.96
C GLN A 5 -22.70 -5.34 -1.71
N ASP A 6 -23.31 -6.36 -1.13
CA ASP A 6 -22.72 -7.13 -0.07
C ASP A 6 -22.23 -8.48 -0.62
N LEU A 7 -21.08 -8.92 -0.09
CA LEU A 7 -20.49 -10.24 -0.33
C LEU A 7 -20.26 -10.86 1.04
N THR A 8 -20.91 -11.98 1.32
CA THR A 8 -20.69 -12.72 2.55
C THR A 8 -19.40 -13.52 2.50
N TRP A 9 -18.88 -13.93 3.65
CA TRP A 9 -17.72 -14.81 3.74
C TRP A 9 -17.96 -16.16 3.06
N GLU A 10 -19.17 -16.69 3.16
CA GLU A 10 -19.57 -17.93 2.51
C GLU A 10 -19.57 -17.80 0.99
N GLU A 11 -20.12 -16.70 0.46
CA GLU A 11 -20.09 -16.41 -0.99
C GLU A 11 -18.67 -16.17 -1.48
N LEU A 12 -17.85 -15.42 -0.71
CA LEU A 12 -16.44 -15.22 -1.03
C LEU A 12 -15.72 -16.57 -1.14
N HIS A 13 -15.84 -17.41 -0.10
CA HIS A 13 -15.23 -18.73 -0.06
C HIS A 13 -15.67 -19.59 -1.24
N SER A 14 -16.98 -19.71 -1.45
CA SER A 14 -17.55 -20.57 -2.49
C SER A 14 -17.13 -20.13 -3.90
N ARG A 15 -17.19 -18.82 -4.20
CA ARG A 15 -16.86 -18.28 -5.53
C ARG A 15 -15.34 -18.25 -5.78
N ALA A 16 -14.55 -17.91 -4.75
CA ALA A 16 -13.08 -17.96 -4.86
C ALA A 16 -12.57 -19.39 -5.05
N SER A 17 -13.18 -20.38 -4.37
CA SER A 17 -12.87 -21.81 -4.54
C SER A 17 -13.14 -22.28 -5.97
N ALA A 18 -14.31 -21.94 -6.51
CA ALA A 18 -14.67 -22.28 -7.89
C ALA A 18 -13.74 -21.59 -8.93
N LEU A 19 -13.31 -20.36 -8.64
CA LEU A 19 -12.35 -19.67 -9.48
C LEU A 19 -10.95 -20.28 -9.38
N ALA A 20 -10.50 -20.63 -8.16
CA ALA A 20 -9.21 -21.28 -7.94
C ALA A 20 -9.10 -22.62 -8.69
N ALA A 21 -10.15 -23.42 -8.71
CA ALA A 21 -10.19 -24.67 -9.48
C ALA A 21 -9.93 -24.43 -10.98
N LYS A 22 -10.52 -23.39 -11.57
CA LYS A 22 -10.27 -23.04 -12.98
C LYS A 22 -8.84 -22.51 -13.20
N LEU A 23 -8.33 -21.73 -12.25
CA LEU A 23 -6.99 -21.14 -12.33
C LEU A 23 -5.89 -22.20 -12.17
N ALA A 24 -6.13 -23.28 -11.41
CA ALA A 24 -5.18 -24.35 -11.18
C ALA A 24 -4.83 -25.16 -12.45
N GLU A 25 -5.64 -25.07 -13.50
CA GLU A 25 -5.36 -25.67 -14.80
C GLU A 25 -4.22 -24.96 -15.57
N GLY A 26 -3.84 -23.75 -15.14
CA GLY A 26 -2.80 -22.93 -15.75
C GLY A 26 -1.64 -22.63 -14.81
N SER A 27 -0.69 -21.84 -15.29
CA SER A 27 0.49 -21.42 -14.54
C SER A 27 0.80 -19.94 -14.74
N GLY A 28 1.72 -19.40 -13.92
CA GLY A 28 2.19 -18.02 -14.00
C GLY A 28 1.20 -16.99 -13.44
N PRO A 29 1.58 -15.69 -13.50
CA PRO A 29 0.77 -14.61 -12.95
C PRO A 29 -0.57 -14.44 -13.67
N VAL A 30 -1.56 -13.91 -12.94
CA VAL A 30 -2.92 -13.64 -13.42
C VAL A 30 -3.21 -12.15 -13.35
N LEU A 31 -3.57 -11.53 -14.46
CA LEU A 31 -4.04 -10.15 -14.46
C LEU A 31 -5.45 -10.10 -13.87
N ILE A 32 -5.70 -9.19 -12.92
CA ILE A 32 -7.05 -8.83 -12.50
C ILE A 32 -7.33 -7.44 -13.06
N TYR A 33 -8.28 -7.35 -13.99
CA TYR A 33 -8.56 -6.10 -14.67
C TYR A 33 -9.99 -5.61 -14.40
N GLY A 34 -10.11 -4.43 -13.81
CA GLY A 34 -11.38 -3.80 -13.54
C GLY A 34 -11.33 -2.76 -12.43
N GLU A 35 -12.50 -2.20 -12.10
CA GLU A 35 -12.65 -1.28 -10.98
C GLU A 35 -12.72 -2.01 -9.64
N LYS A 36 -12.38 -1.28 -8.57
CA LYS A 36 -12.50 -1.75 -7.20
C LYS A 36 -13.95 -2.19 -6.91
N SER A 37 -14.10 -3.43 -6.48
CA SER A 37 -15.42 -4.04 -6.22
C SER A 37 -15.30 -5.29 -5.35
N PRO A 38 -16.38 -5.81 -4.77
CA PRO A 38 -16.38 -7.12 -4.10
C PRO A 38 -15.91 -8.26 -5.02
N ALA A 39 -16.20 -8.18 -6.31
CA ALA A 39 -15.75 -9.14 -7.32
C ALA A 39 -14.21 -9.15 -7.47
N TYR A 40 -13.57 -8.00 -7.29
CA TYR A 40 -12.11 -7.90 -7.31
C TYR A 40 -11.48 -8.70 -6.16
N VAL A 41 -12.10 -8.66 -4.96
CA VAL A 41 -11.64 -9.46 -3.79
C VAL A 41 -11.77 -10.95 -4.06
N ILE A 42 -12.86 -11.40 -4.71
CA ILE A 42 -13.01 -12.81 -5.12
C ILE A 42 -11.88 -13.21 -6.06
N ALA A 43 -11.52 -12.35 -7.02
CA ALA A 43 -10.44 -12.59 -7.96
C ALA A 43 -9.09 -12.73 -7.26
N MET A 44 -8.76 -11.83 -6.32
CA MET A 44 -7.51 -11.86 -5.55
C MET A 44 -7.41 -13.15 -4.71
N VAL A 45 -8.46 -13.47 -3.95
CA VAL A 45 -8.50 -14.68 -3.11
C VAL A 45 -8.43 -15.95 -3.99
N GLY A 46 -9.14 -15.97 -5.11
CA GLY A 46 -9.11 -17.10 -6.05
C GLY A 46 -7.71 -17.35 -6.63
N CYS A 47 -6.97 -16.29 -6.95
CA CYS A 47 -5.58 -16.40 -7.41
C CYS A 47 -4.66 -16.95 -6.30
N LEU A 48 -4.74 -16.43 -5.09
CA LEU A 48 -3.96 -16.92 -3.95
C LEU A 48 -4.24 -18.39 -3.67
N TRP A 49 -5.51 -18.80 -3.71
CA TRP A 49 -5.90 -20.20 -3.49
C TRP A 49 -5.47 -21.13 -4.61
N ALA A 50 -5.33 -20.63 -5.83
CA ALA A 50 -4.77 -21.41 -6.93
C ALA A 50 -3.22 -21.48 -6.90
N GLY A 51 -2.56 -20.82 -5.93
CA GLY A 51 -1.10 -20.68 -5.90
C GLY A 51 -0.55 -19.85 -7.06
N ARG A 52 -1.35 -18.91 -7.63
CA ARG A 52 -0.97 -18.08 -8.76
C ARG A 52 -0.88 -16.61 -8.34
N PRO A 53 0.28 -15.95 -8.57
CA PRO A 53 0.42 -14.53 -8.26
C PRO A 53 -0.64 -13.70 -9.00
N TYR A 54 -1.29 -12.76 -8.32
CA TYR A 54 -2.15 -11.80 -9.01
C TYR A 54 -1.41 -10.50 -9.33
N VAL A 55 -1.79 -9.89 -10.44
CA VAL A 55 -1.30 -8.58 -10.90
C VAL A 55 -2.53 -7.66 -11.04
N PRO A 56 -2.73 -6.70 -10.14
CA PRO A 56 -3.90 -5.83 -10.18
C PRO A 56 -3.71 -4.72 -11.20
N ALA A 57 -4.74 -4.48 -12.02
CA ALA A 57 -4.82 -3.38 -12.96
C ALA A 57 -6.26 -2.84 -13.06
N GLY A 58 -6.40 -1.61 -13.52
CA GLY A 58 -7.71 -0.98 -13.65
C GLY A 58 -7.82 -0.08 -14.85
N PRO A 59 -9.05 0.34 -15.22
CA PRO A 59 -9.32 1.18 -16.38
C PRO A 59 -8.74 2.59 -16.26
N HIS A 60 -8.31 3.00 -15.08
CA HIS A 60 -7.58 4.26 -14.87
C HIS A 60 -6.15 4.22 -15.43
N TYR A 61 -5.62 3.02 -15.75
CA TYR A 61 -4.32 2.90 -16.40
C TYR A 61 -4.47 3.06 -17.94
N PRO A 62 -3.54 3.79 -18.59
CA PRO A 62 -3.44 3.81 -20.04
C PRO A 62 -3.28 2.38 -20.58
N ALA A 63 -3.90 2.09 -21.74
CA ALA A 63 -3.83 0.77 -22.37
C ALA A 63 -2.39 0.29 -22.58
N GLN A 64 -1.50 1.20 -22.98
CA GLN A 64 -0.07 0.91 -23.16
C GLN A 64 0.60 0.44 -21.87
N ARG A 65 0.24 1.05 -20.71
CA ARG A 65 0.76 0.62 -19.40
C ARG A 65 0.32 -0.81 -19.07
N VAL A 66 -0.97 -1.13 -19.28
CA VAL A 66 -1.48 -2.49 -19.05
C VAL A 66 -0.80 -3.49 -19.98
N SER A 67 -0.59 -3.14 -21.26
CA SER A 67 0.15 -3.99 -22.22
C SER A 67 1.59 -4.23 -21.78
N SER A 68 2.27 -3.19 -21.27
CA SER A 68 3.63 -3.33 -20.73
C SER A 68 3.68 -4.25 -19.50
N MET A 69 2.71 -4.14 -18.58
CA MET A 69 2.60 -5.02 -17.41
C MET A 69 2.40 -6.48 -17.82
N VAL A 70 1.49 -6.73 -18.79
CA VAL A 70 1.22 -8.07 -19.34
C VAL A 70 2.46 -8.68 -19.96
N ALA A 71 3.19 -7.90 -20.76
CA ALA A 71 4.42 -8.36 -21.41
C ALA A 71 5.53 -8.65 -20.40
N GLN A 72 5.79 -7.73 -19.46
CA GLN A 72 6.85 -7.88 -18.46
C GLN A 72 6.61 -9.07 -17.52
N ALA A 73 5.36 -9.28 -17.09
CA ALA A 73 5.00 -10.37 -16.20
C ALA A 73 4.68 -11.68 -16.93
N ASN A 74 4.82 -11.72 -18.25
CA ASN A 74 4.50 -12.88 -19.09
C ASN A 74 3.10 -13.46 -18.76
N ILE A 75 2.09 -12.56 -18.73
CA ILE A 75 0.73 -12.91 -18.34
C ILE A 75 -0.03 -13.49 -19.54
N HIS A 76 -0.57 -14.69 -19.37
CA HIS A 76 -1.40 -15.36 -20.37
C HIS A 76 -2.87 -15.52 -19.95
N THR A 77 -3.17 -15.25 -18.66
CA THR A 77 -4.50 -15.40 -18.09
C THR A 77 -4.92 -14.10 -17.41
N ALA A 78 -6.15 -13.64 -17.65
CA ALA A 78 -6.74 -12.52 -16.94
C ALA A 78 -8.11 -12.87 -16.35
N ILE A 79 -8.44 -12.28 -15.21
CA ILE A 79 -9.81 -12.22 -14.69
C ILE A 79 -10.36 -10.85 -15.08
N CYS A 80 -11.31 -10.87 -16.02
CA CYS A 80 -11.84 -9.66 -16.63
C CYS A 80 -13.14 -9.24 -15.93
N LEU A 81 -13.04 -8.27 -15.00
CA LEU A 81 -14.21 -7.65 -14.37
C LEU A 81 -14.82 -6.57 -15.26
N GLN A 82 -14.02 -6.07 -16.20
CA GLN A 82 -14.39 -5.15 -17.27
C GLN A 82 -13.67 -5.55 -18.57
N PRO A 83 -14.13 -5.10 -19.75
CA PRO A 83 -13.44 -5.38 -20.99
C PRO A 83 -11.99 -4.93 -20.99
N LEU A 84 -11.08 -5.81 -21.41
CA LEU A 84 -9.66 -5.47 -21.60
C LEU A 84 -9.48 -4.43 -22.71
N PRO A 85 -8.39 -3.65 -22.67
CA PRO A 85 -7.95 -2.87 -23.82
C PRO A 85 -7.88 -3.72 -25.09
N THR A 86 -8.30 -3.19 -26.23
CA THR A 86 -8.43 -3.95 -27.50
C THR A 86 -7.13 -4.67 -27.86
N ALA A 87 -5.99 -4.05 -27.64
CA ALA A 87 -4.68 -4.66 -27.91
C ALA A 87 -4.38 -5.96 -27.14
N LEU A 88 -5.10 -6.24 -26.05
CA LEU A 88 -4.89 -7.40 -25.20
C LEU A 88 -5.95 -8.49 -25.35
N GLN A 89 -7.06 -8.22 -26.05
CA GLN A 89 -8.22 -9.14 -26.14
C GLN A 89 -7.87 -10.47 -26.80
N ASP A 90 -6.95 -10.44 -27.78
CA ASP A 90 -6.53 -11.65 -28.51
C ASP A 90 -5.26 -12.31 -27.94
N THR A 91 -4.60 -11.67 -26.97
CA THR A 91 -3.32 -12.12 -26.43
C THR A 91 -3.42 -12.77 -25.05
N VAL A 92 -4.48 -12.46 -24.32
CA VAL A 92 -4.67 -12.90 -22.93
C VAL A 92 -6.00 -13.67 -22.82
N HIS A 93 -5.95 -14.88 -22.26
CA HIS A 93 -7.17 -15.66 -22.03
C HIS A 93 -7.98 -15.07 -20.87
N CYS A 94 -9.17 -14.55 -21.16
CA CYS A 94 -10.08 -13.95 -20.19
C CYS A 94 -10.95 -14.98 -19.50
N LEU A 95 -10.88 -15.00 -18.17
CA LEU A 95 -11.79 -15.74 -17.30
C LEU A 95 -12.79 -14.80 -16.65
N SER A 96 -14.02 -15.25 -16.51
CA SER A 96 -15.04 -14.60 -15.69
C SER A 96 -15.13 -15.27 -14.31
N ILE A 97 -15.45 -14.47 -13.30
CA ILE A 97 -15.73 -15.00 -11.96
C ILE A 97 -17.00 -15.85 -12.01
N PRO A 98 -17.00 -17.08 -11.46
CA PRO A 98 -18.19 -17.88 -11.36
C PRO A 98 -19.31 -17.16 -10.58
N LEU A 99 -20.52 -17.17 -11.13
CA LEU A 99 -21.70 -16.59 -10.48
C LEU A 99 -22.17 -17.44 -9.30
N GLN A 100 -22.00 -18.77 -9.44
CA GLN A 100 -22.31 -19.75 -8.40
C GLN A 100 -21.02 -20.38 -7.91
N GLY A 101 -21.02 -20.79 -6.63
CA GLY A 101 -19.91 -21.53 -6.05
C GLY A 101 -19.81 -22.93 -6.63
N GLY A 102 -18.62 -23.52 -6.51
CA GLY A 102 -18.31 -24.90 -6.81
C GLY A 102 -18.02 -25.71 -5.56
N GLU A 103 -17.66 -26.98 -5.76
CA GLU A 103 -17.10 -27.81 -4.70
C GLU A 103 -15.84 -27.18 -4.10
N CYS A 104 -15.58 -27.51 -2.82
CA CYS A 104 -14.41 -27.00 -2.13
C CYS A 104 -13.12 -27.45 -2.86
N PHE A 105 -12.36 -26.52 -3.37
CA PHE A 105 -11.07 -26.78 -3.99
C PHE A 105 -10.04 -27.09 -2.89
N ALA A 106 -9.33 -28.22 -3.02
CA ALA A 106 -8.22 -28.51 -2.13
C ALA A 106 -7.07 -27.54 -2.41
N LEU A 107 -6.82 -26.63 -1.46
CA LEU A 107 -5.79 -25.61 -1.60
C LEU A 107 -4.41 -26.28 -1.62
N PRO A 108 -3.54 -25.99 -2.61
CA PRO A 108 -2.13 -26.36 -2.52
C PRO A 108 -1.50 -25.63 -1.33
N ALA A 109 -0.59 -26.29 -0.64
CA ALA A 109 0.22 -25.62 0.36
C ALA A 109 1.15 -24.63 -0.38
N ALA A 110 0.96 -23.34 -0.16
CA ALA A 110 1.90 -22.33 -0.65
C ALA A 110 3.19 -22.39 0.17
N ALA A 111 4.34 -22.38 -0.50
CA ALA A 111 5.61 -22.19 0.19
C ALA A 111 5.78 -20.71 0.60
N PRO A 112 6.51 -20.43 1.70
CA PRO A 112 6.73 -19.05 2.15
C PRO A 112 7.31 -18.12 1.07
N ASP A 113 8.18 -18.66 0.21
CA ASP A 113 8.85 -17.91 -0.86
C ASP A 113 8.05 -17.87 -2.17
N ASP A 114 6.88 -18.54 -2.24
CA ASP A 114 5.99 -18.41 -3.40
C ASP A 114 5.48 -16.97 -3.51
N ILE A 115 5.34 -16.51 -4.75
CA ILE A 115 4.89 -15.16 -5.03
C ILE A 115 3.37 -15.05 -4.75
N ALA A 116 2.99 -14.14 -3.88
CA ALA A 116 1.59 -13.85 -3.60
C ALA A 116 1.00 -12.87 -4.63
N TYR A 117 1.71 -11.78 -4.92
CA TYR A 117 1.29 -10.80 -5.90
C TYR A 117 2.46 -10.00 -6.48
N ILE A 118 2.18 -9.31 -7.60
CA ILE A 118 3.12 -8.39 -8.25
C ILE A 118 2.41 -7.05 -8.41
N LEU A 119 2.91 -6.01 -7.74
CA LEU A 119 2.41 -4.65 -7.85
C LEU A 119 3.31 -3.79 -8.72
N PHE A 120 2.74 -3.18 -9.76
CA PHE A 120 3.49 -2.31 -10.66
C PHE A 120 3.51 -0.86 -10.17
N THR A 121 4.71 -0.35 -9.95
CA THR A 121 4.97 1.06 -9.59
C THR A 121 5.56 1.82 -10.78
N SER A 122 5.58 3.15 -10.71
CA SER A 122 6.30 3.98 -11.67
C SER A 122 7.80 3.65 -11.64
N GLY A 123 8.42 3.65 -12.81
CA GLY A 123 9.85 3.36 -12.95
C GLY A 123 10.64 4.56 -13.45
N SER A 124 11.83 4.77 -12.91
CA SER A 124 12.74 5.88 -13.29
C SER A 124 13.18 5.86 -14.76
N THR A 125 13.04 4.71 -15.44
CA THR A 125 13.38 4.52 -16.87
C THR A 125 12.18 4.71 -17.81
N GLY A 126 11.02 5.17 -17.29
CA GLY A 126 9.80 5.32 -18.08
C GLY A 126 8.95 4.06 -18.22
N ALA A 127 9.48 2.88 -17.86
CA ALA A 127 8.71 1.64 -17.84
C ALA A 127 8.28 1.30 -16.39
N PRO A 128 7.05 0.79 -16.17
CA PRO A 128 6.61 0.37 -14.85
C PRO A 128 7.47 -0.78 -14.32
N LYS A 129 7.75 -0.78 -13.00
CA LYS A 129 8.50 -1.83 -12.32
C LYS A 129 7.53 -2.71 -11.51
N GLY A 130 7.55 -4.02 -11.74
CA GLY A 130 6.75 -4.98 -10.96
C GLY A 130 7.48 -5.37 -9.67
N VAL A 131 6.97 -4.97 -8.52
CA VAL A 131 7.47 -5.39 -7.20
C VAL A 131 6.91 -6.76 -6.87
N VAL A 132 7.79 -7.72 -6.61
CA VAL A 132 7.44 -9.12 -6.34
C VAL A 132 7.32 -9.35 -4.85
N VAL A 133 6.10 -9.59 -4.37
CA VAL A 133 5.81 -9.83 -2.95
C VAL A 133 5.44 -11.30 -2.73
N THR A 134 6.15 -11.95 -1.80
CA THR A 134 5.94 -13.36 -1.45
C THR A 134 4.98 -13.52 -0.27
N TYR A 135 4.56 -14.76 0.01
CA TYR A 135 3.71 -15.04 1.17
C TYR A 135 4.41 -14.71 2.47
N VAL A 136 5.72 -15.00 2.61
CA VAL A 136 6.46 -14.65 3.84
C VAL A 136 6.54 -13.14 4.06
N ASN A 137 6.67 -12.34 3.00
CA ASN A 137 6.64 -10.87 3.15
C ASN A 137 5.28 -10.40 3.70
N LEU A 138 4.20 -10.95 3.13
CA LEU A 138 2.84 -10.61 3.50
C LEU A 138 2.50 -11.06 4.93
N GLU A 139 2.88 -12.28 5.32
CA GLU A 139 2.69 -12.81 6.68
C GLU A 139 3.41 -11.95 7.71
N ASN A 140 4.66 -11.56 7.45
CA ASN A 140 5.41 -10.69 8.34
C ASN A 140 4.77 -9.29 8.47
N PHE A 141 4.30 -8.73 7.36
CA PHE A 141 3.56 -7.47 7.39
C PHE A 141 2.32 -7.58 8.28
N ILE A 142 1.47 -8.60 8.08
CA ILE A 142 0.24 -8.78 8.85
C ILE A 142 0.52 -9.05 10.33
N ALA A 143 1.52 -9.89 10.62
CA ALA A 143 1.95 -10.14 12.00
C ALA A 143 2.39 -8.86 12.71
N TRP A 144 3.16 -8.01 12.04
CA TRP A 144 3.57 -6.70 12.57
C TRP A 144 2.38 -5.74 12.69
N PHE A 145 1.55 -5.62 11.65
CA PHE A 145 0.41 -4.70 11.62
C PHE A 145 -0.57 -4.98 12.76
N THR A 146 -0.91 -6.25 13.00
CA THR A 146 -1.85 -6.68 14.03
C THR A 146 -1.34 -6.46 15.47
N THR A 147 -0.02 -6.36 15.65
CA THR A 147 0.60 -6.11 16.97
C THR A 147 0.71 -4.63 17.33
N ARG A 148 0.39 -3.70 16.42
CA ARG A 148 0.43 -2.27 16.74
C ARG A 148 -0.56 -1.94 17.85
N PRO A 149 -0.17 -1.19 18.91
CA PRO A 149 -1.01 -0.97 20.09
C PRO A 149 -2.38 -0.37 19.78
N ALA A 150 -2.46 0.48 18.74
CA ALA A 150 -3.72 1.08 18.28
C ALA A 150 -4.58 0.13 17.44
N ILE A 151 -4.08 -1.05 17.10
CA ILE A 151 -4.75 -2.07 16.28
C ILE A 151 -4.97 -3.35 17.08
N ALA A 152 -3.99 -3.78 17.87
CA ALA A 152 -4.04 -5.02 18.65
C ALA A 152 -5.24 -5.14 19.61
N GLY A 153 -5.69 -4.01 20.17
CA GLY A 153 -6.87 -3.95 21.02
C GLY A 153 -8.18 -3.64 20.27
N LEU A 154 -8.10 -3.47 18.97
CA LEU A 154 -9.23 -3.16 18.13
C LEU A 154 -9.78 -4.46 17.56
N TYR A 155 -10.95 -4.91 18.00
CA TYR A 155 -11.66 -6.02 17.36
C TYR A 155 -12.72 -5.43 16.41
N PRO A 156 -12.31 -4.98 15.21
CA PRO A 156 -13.21 -4.21 14.37
C PRO A 156 -14.29 -5.10 13.81
N HIS A 157 -15.51 -4.59 13.83
CA HIS A 157 -16.61 -5.18 13.04
C HIS A 157 -16.42 -4.86 11.56
N ALA A 158 -15.82 -3.70 11.27
CA ALA A 158 -15.54 -3.30 9.90
C ALA A 158 -14.26 -2.46 9.79
N VAL A 159 -13.60 -2.58 8.65
CA VAL A 159 -12.45 -1.79 8.21
C VAL A 159 -12.81 -1.05 6.93
N LEU A 160 -12.50 0.22 6.86
CA LEU A 160 -12.72 1.04 5.68
C LEU A 160 -11.49 1.04 4.78
N ASN A 161 -11.66 0.55 3.56
CA ASN A 161 -10.67 0.60 2.49
C ASN A 161 -10.88 1.85 1.64
N GLN A 162 -9.87 2.71 1.58
CA GLN A 162 -9.86 3.87 0.69
C GLN A 162 -9.09 3.59 -0.60
N ALA A 163 -7.91 2.99 -0.50
CA ALA A 163 -7.02 2.82 -1.62
C ALA A 163 -7.59 1.89 -2.70
N LEU A 164 -7.21 2.12 -3.96
CA LEU A 164 -7.43 1.17 -5.03
C LEU A 164 -6.61 -0.10 -4.80
N PHE A 165 -7.08 -1.25 -5.28
CA PHE A 165 -6.33 -2.51 -5.18
C PHE A 165 -5.05 -2.54 -6.04
N THR A 166 -4.87 -1.54 -6.90
CA THR A 166 -3.64 -1.30 -7.65
C THR A 166 -2.56 -0.55 -6.84
N PHE A 167 -2.87 -0.14 -5.60
CA PHE A 167 -1.95 0.50 -4.67
C PHE A 167 -1.70 -0.39 -3.46
N ASP A 168 -0.46 -0.42 -3.01
CA ASP A 168 0.02 -1.24 -1.88
C ASP A 168 -0.67 -0.92 -0.55
N LEU A 169 -1.14 0.31 -0.36
CA LEU A 169 -1.88 0.68 0.84
C LEU A 169 -3.12 -0.21 1.07
N SER A 170 -3.73 -0.72 0.00
CA SER A 170 -4.85 -1.66 0.08
C SER A 170 -4.48 -3.02 0.66
N VAL A 171 -3.20 -3.34 0.77
CA VAL A 171 -2.72 -4.57 1.41
C VAL A 171 -3.05 -4.54 2.91
N ALA A 172 -2.91 -3.37 3.55
CA ALA A 172 -3.13 -3.23 4.99
C ALA A 172 -4.58 -3.56 5.40
N ASP A 173 -5.56 -2.97 4.74
CA ASP A 173 -6.96 -3.17 5.09
C ASP A 173 -7.53 -4.49 4.59
N LEU A 174 -7.20 -4.89 3.35
CA LEU A 174 -7.67 -6.14 2.76
C LEU A 174 -7.18 -7.36 3.56
N TYR A 175 -5.86 -7.49 3.73
CA TYR A 175 -5.31 -8.68 4.38
C TYR A 175 -5.56 -8.71 5.88
N TYR A 176 -5.64 -7.55 6.53
CA TYR A 176 -6.11 -7.47 7.90
C TYR A 176 -7.57 -7.95 8.03
N THR A 177 -8.43 -7.59 7.08
CA THR A 177 -9.81 -8.08 7.03
C THR A 177 -9.88 -9.59 6.82
N LEU A 178 -9.08 -10.12 5.88
CA LEU A 178 -8.99 -11.57 5.63
C LEU A 178 -8.48 -12.32 6.87
N TYR A 179 -7.53 -11.74 7.60
CA TYR A 179 -6.97 -12.32 8.82
C TYR A 179 -7.97 -12.32 10.00
N THR A 180 -8.71 -11.23 10.18
CA THR A 180 -9.60 -11.05 11.34
C THR A 180 -11.03 -11.55 11.11
N GLY A 181 -11.44 -11.74 9.85
CA GLY A 181 -12.83 -12.11 9.50
C GLY A 181 -13.83 -10.97 9.66
N CYS A 182 -13.38 -9.71 9.81
CA CYS A 182 -14.28 -8.56 9.90
C CYS A 182 -14.87 -8.17 8.53
N THR A 183 -15.69 -7.13 8.46
CA THR A 183 -16.22 -6.62 7.20
C THR A 183 -15.23 -5.64 6.55
N LEU A 184 -14.92 -5.82 5.27
CA LEU A 184 -14.24 -4.81 4.46
C LEU A 184 -15.28 -3.90 3.82
N GLU A 185 -15.29 -2.62 4.17
CA GLU A 185 -16.11 -1.60 3.55
C GLU A 185 -15.29 -0.87 2.48
N LEU A 186 -15.63 -1.06 1.22
CA LEU A 186 -14.96 -0.44 0.09
C LEU A 186 -15.55 0.96 -0.15
N SER A 187 -14.72 1.99 -0.08
CA SER A 187 -15.14 3.32 -0.52
C SER A 187 -15.23 3.38 -2.04
N THR A 188 -16.18 4.14 -2.57
CA THR A 188 -16.23 4.47 -4.00
C THR A 188 -15.28 5.62 -4.30
N GLU A 189 -14.68 5.61 -5.50
CA GLU A 189 -13.81 6.70 -5.95
C GLU A 189 -14.56 8.05 -5.92
N GLY A 190 -13.85 9.09 -5.45
CA GLY A 190 -14.38 10.45 -5.41
C GLY A 190 -15.51 10.67 -4.40
N CYS A 191 -15.94 9.65 -3.65
CA CYS A 191 -16.98 9.79 -2.64
C CYS A 191 -16.35 10.08 -1.26
N PRO A 192 -16.70 11.18 -0.59
CA PRO A 192 -16.32 11.38 0.80
C PRO A 192 -16.80 10.20 1.65
N ILE A 193 -15.99 9.74 2.58
CA ILE A 193 -16.31 8.64 3.52
C ILE A 193 -17.67 8.84 4.21
N SER A 194 -18.08 10.11 4.39
CA SER A 194 -19.37 10.49 4.95
C SER A 194 -20.60 9.91 4.24
N ALA A 195 -20.48 9.50 2.97
CA ALA A 195 -21.60 8.93 2.21
C ALA A 195 -21.84 7.45 2.49
N CYS A 196 -20.94 6.77 3.19
CA CYS A 196 -20.96 5.30 3.29
C CYS A 196 -21.79 4.78 4.47
N GLY A 197 -22.26 5.61 5.42
CA GLY A 197 -22.89 5.13 6.65
C GLY A 197 -22.04 4.08 7.37
N SER A 198 -20.72 4.23 7.28
CA SER A 198 -19.72 3.24 7.65
C SER A 198 -19.81 2.89 9.14
N ARG A 199 -19.68 1.60 9.44
CA ARG A 199 -19.51 1.06 10.80
C ARG A 199 -18.03 0.77 11.11
N ALA A 200 -17.13 1.19 10.25
CA ALA A 200 -15.71 0.92 10.39
C ALA A 200 -15.15 1.55 11.67
N GLN A 201 -14.42 0.77 12.42
CA GLN A 201 -13.62 1.23 13.55
C GLN A 201 -12.19 1.58 13.14
N LEU A 202 -11.69 0.98 12.08
CA LEU A 202 -10.39 1.25 11.48
C LEU A 202 -10.58 1.78 10.06
N ALA A 203 -9.86 2.84 9.71
CA ALA A 203 -9.74 3.30 8.34
C ALA A 203 -8.26 3.34 7.94
N VAL A 204 -7.95 2.85 6.73
CA VAL A 204 -6.62 2.96 6.13
C VAL A 204 -6.70 3.94 4.98
N MET A 205 -5.89 5.00 5.02
CA MET A 205 -5.98 6.06 4.00
C MET A 205 -4.70 6.90 3.90
N THR A 206 -4.60 7.68 2.84
CA THR A 206 -3.53 8.67 2.68
C THR A 206 -3.87 9.97 3.42
N PRO A 207 -2.88 10.75 3.88
CA PRO A 207 -3.08 12.08 4.46
C PRO A 207 -3.85 13.04 3.57
N SER A 208 -3.54 13.08 2.28
CA SER A 208 -4.24 13.94 1.31
C SER A 208 -5.72 13.59 1.15
N PHE A 209 -6.07 12.30 1.21
CA PHE A 209 -7.47 11.88 1.20
C PHE A 209 -8.22 12.36 2.45
N ALA A 210 -7.60 12.24 3.62
CA ALA A 210 -8.19 12.77 4.86
C ALA A 210 -8.37 14.30 4.80
N ASP A 211 -7.41 15.04 4.22
CA ASP A 211 -7.55 16.47 4.02
C ASP A 211 -8.72 16.82 3.08
N CYS A 212 -8.93 16.04 2.02
CA CYS A 212 -10.12 16.16 1.16
C CYS A 212 -11.42 15.87 1.94
N CYS A 213 -11.45 14.80 2.74
CA CYS A 213 -12.60 14.50 3.60
C CYS A 213 -12.92 15.62 4.60
N LEU A 214 -11.89 16.25 5.14
CA LEU A 214 -12.02 17.39 6.07
C LEU A 214 -12.58 18.66 5.45
N LEU A 215 -12.72 18.75 4.13
CA LEU A 215 -13.45 19.84 3.45
C LEU A 215 -14.97 19.68 3.63
N ASP A 216 -15.46 18.45 3.85
CA ASP A 216 -16.86 18.17 4.13
C ASP A 216 -17.11 18.18 5.64
N GLU A 217 -18.04 19.04 6.08
CA GLU A 217 -18.40 19.13 7.50
C GLU A 217 -19.05 17.85 8.05
N ARG A 218 -19.63 17.03 7.18
CA ARG A 218 -20.23 15.73 7.54
C ARG A 218 -19.16 14.70 7.95
N PHE A 219 -17.91 14.87 7.53
CA PHE A 219 -16.81 14.01 7.97
C PHE A 219 -16.46 14.30 9.44
N ALA A 220 -17.22 13.70 10.34
CA ALA A 220 -17.14 13.89 11.78
C ALA A 220 -17.70 12.69 12.54
N ALA A 221 -17.42 12.60 13.84
CA ALA A 221 -17.88 11.51 14.72
C ALA A 221 -19.41 11.29 14.70
N LYS A 222 -20.21 12.33 14.41
CA LYS A 222 -21.66 12.19 14.26
C LYS A 222 -22.05 11.26 13.10
N MET A 223 -21.30 11.28 12.00
CA MET A 223 -21.57 10.48 10.80
C MET A 223 -20.80 9.16 10.79
N LEU A 224 -19.67 9.11 11.48
CA LEU A 224 -18.82 7.94 11.63
C LEU A 224 -18.60 7.62 13.11
N PRO A 225 -19.66 7.28 13.85
CA PRO A 225 -19.61 7.14 15.32
C PRO A 225 -18.73 5.97 15.78
N CYS A 226 -18.47 5.01 14.91
CA CYS A 226 -17.67 3.83 15.23
C CYS A 226 -16.17 4.02 14.98
N LEU A 227 -15.76 5.05 14.24
CA LEU A 227 -14.36 5.25 13.86
C LEU A 227 -13.48 5.54 15.09
N GLN A 228 -12.53 4.65 15.35
CA GLN A 228 -11.65 4.69 16.52
C GLN A 228 -10.19 4.92 16.13
N THR A 229 -9.76 4.41 14.96
CA THR A 229 -8.38 4.47 14.53
C THR A 229 -8.29 4.82 13.04
N ILE A 230 -7.38 5.72 12.69
CA ILE A 230 -6.95 5.94 11.31
C ILE A 230 -5.47 5.56 11.19
N PHE A 231 -5.17 4.71 10.21
CA PHE A 231 -3.82 4.34 9.83
C PHE A 231 -3.45 5.10 8.54
N PHE A 232 -2.48 5.99 8.65
CA PHE A 232 -1.96 6.77 7.54
C PHE A 232 -0.66 6.19 7.02
N CYS A 233 -0.54 6.08 5.69
CA CYS A 233 0.71 5.75 5.02
C CYS A 233 0.74 6.36 3.61
N GLY A 234 1.92 6.37 2.99
CA GLY A 234 2.13 6.77 1.59
C GLY A 234 2.51 8.23 1.38
N GLU A 235 2.22 9.12 2.33
CA GLU A 235 2.53 10.55 2.24
C GLU A 235 2.92 11.12 3.61
N PRO A 236 3.63 12.26 3.67
CA PRO A 236 3.88 12.95 4.93
C PRO A 236 2.58 13.42 5.60
N LEU A 237 2.31 12.93 6.80
CA LEU A 237 1.22 13.41 7.64
C LEU A 237 1.64 14.71 8.35
N ARG A 238 0.74 15.70 8.39
CA ARG A 238 0.98 16.99 9.05
C ARG A 238 0.26 17.07 10.39
N GLY A 239 0.88 17.73 11.38
CA GLY A 239 0.25 17.99 12.67
C GLY A 239 -1.04 18.80 12.55
N SER A 240 -1.13 19.73 11.60
CA SER A 240 -2.36 20.48 11.30
C SER A 240 -3.50 19.57 10.88
N THR A 241 -3.26 18.56 10.05
CA THR A 241 -4.27 17.54 9.67
C THR A 241 -4.73 16.76 10.88
N VAL A 242 -3.81 16.29 11.72
CA VAL A 242 -4.12 15.57 12.97
C VAL A 242 -4.98 16.40 13.91
N ARG A 243 -4.61 17.66 14.13
CA ARG A 243 -5.39 18.57 15.01
C ARG A 243 -6.78 18.86 14.45
N ARG A 244 -6.96 18.91 13.11
CA ARG A 244 -8.29 19.04 12.47
C ARG A 244 -9.11 17.76 12.65
N LEU A 245 -8.52 16.59 12.52
CA LEU A 245 -9.17 15.30 12.77
C LEU A 245 -9.65 15.20 14.20
N TRP A 246 -8.83 15.51 15.20
CA TRP A 246 -9.24 15.45 16.61
C TRP A 246 -10.35 16.41 17.00
N ARG A 247 -10.49 17.54 16.30
CA ARG A 247 -11.65 18.43 16.47
C ARG A 247 -12.96 17.80 15.97
N ARG A 248 -12.88 16.98 14.91
CA ARG A 248 -14.03 16.29 14.30
C ARG A 248 -14.34 14.95 14.97
N PHE A 249 -13.32 14.28 15.47
CA PHE A 249 -13.37 12.95 16.08
C PHE A 249 -12.61 12.97 17.42
N PRO A 250 -13.27 13.40 18.50
CA PRO A 250 -12.66 13.36 19.83
C PRO A 250 -12.30 11.94 20.23
N GLY A 251 -11.04 11.71 20.63
CA GLY A 251 -10.57 10.39 21.05
C GLY A 251 -10.08 9.49 19.91
N LEU A 252 -10.09 9.96 18.67
CA LEU A 252 -9.55 9.21 17.52
C LEU A 252 -8.06 8.94 17.73
N ARG A 253 -7.66 7.68 17.57
CA ARG A 253 -6.25 7.27 17.52
C ARG A 253 -5.72 7.43 16.10
N ILE A 254 -4.55 8.00 15.96
CA ILE A 254 -3.93 8.28 14.66
C ILE A 254 -2.56 7.62 14.62
N ILE A 255 -2.38 6.74 13.65
CA ILE A 255 -1.10 6.08 13.38
C ILE A 255 -0.52 6.70 12.12
N ASN A 256 0.73 7.14 12.18
CA ASN A 256 1.52 7.54 11.02
C ASN A 256 2.52 6.44 10.71
N ALA A 257 2.42 5.85 9.53
CA ALA A 257 3.24 4.73 9.09
C ALA A 257 4.07 5.09 7.86
N TYR A 258 5.15 4.35 7.68
CA TYR A 258 6.04 4.50 6.54
C TYR A 258 6.49 3.14 6.01
N GLY A 259 6.56 3.06 4.71
CA GLY A 259 7.15 1.98 3.95
C GLY A 259 6.97 2.24 2.46
N PRO A 260 7.92 1.78 1.64
CA PRO A 260 7.75 1.70 0.19
C PRO A 260 7.05 0.39 -0.19
N THR A 261 6.52 0.31 -1.41
CA THR A 261 5.93 -0.93 -1.97
C THR A 261 6.91 -2.09 -1.92
N GLU A 262 8.20 -1.80 -2.08
CA GLU A 262 9.34 -2.73 -2.02
C GLU A 262 9.57 -3.34 -0.61
N ALA A 263 8.82 -2.86 0.39
CA ALA A 263 8.85 -3.42 1.75
C ALA A 263 7.43 -3.75 2.25
N THR A 264 6.56 -4.18 1.36
CA THR A 264 5.21 -4.70 1.65
C THR A 264 4.35 -3.69 2.41
N CYS A 265 4.03 -2.56 1.77
CA CYS A 265 3.14 -1.49 2.22
C CYS A 265 3.73 -0.58 3.31
N ALA A 266 3.98 -1.10 4.51
CA ALA A 266 4.49 -0.31 5.65
C ALA A 266 5.33 -1.19 6.57
N VAL A 267 6.40 -0.62 7.13
CA VAL A 267 7.34 -1.36 7.99
C VAL A 267 7.66 -0.62 9.29
N THR A 268 7.32 0.66 9.37
CA THR A 268 7.44 1.45 10.60
C THR A 268 6.14 2.21 10.85
N ALA A 269 5.82 2.45 12.12
CA ALA A 269 4.61 3.18 12.49
C ALA A 269 4.74 3.81 13.88
N VAL A 270 4.11 4.96 14.06
CA VAL A 270 4.04 5.67 15.34
C VAL A 270 2.62 6.14 15.61
N GLU A 271 2.12 5.91 16.82
CA GLU A 271 0.87 6.52 17.27
C GLU A 271 1.13 7.98 17.64
N ILE A 272 0.38 8.88 17.01
CA ILE A 272 0.56 10.32 17.21
C ILE A 272 -0.07 10.75 18.53
N THR A 273 0.76 11.34 19.39
CA THR A 273 0.34 11.93 20.66
C THR A 273 0.02 13.42 20.51
N LYS A 274 -0.64 13.98 21.53
CA LYS A 274 -0.92 15.44 21.55
C LYS A 274 0.35 16.28 21.49
N GLU A 275 1.44 15.76 22.07
CA GLU A 275 2.74 16.45 22.07
C GLU A 275 3.34 16.46 20.65
N LEU A 276 3.39 15.31 19.99
CA LEU A 276 3.88 15.21 18.62
C LEU A 276 3.07 16.09 17.66
N ALA A 277 1.75 16.14 17.82
CA ALA A 277 0.88 16.89 16.94
C ALA A 277 0.98 18.43 17.11
N LYS A 278 1.80 18.95 18.04
CA LYS A 278 2.13 20.39 18.10
C LYS A 278 3.00 20.80 16.92
N GLU A 279 3.87 19.89 16.47
CA GLU A 279 4.73 20.08 15.32
C GLU A 279 3.98 19.83 14.00
N GLU A 280 4.41 20.48 12.92
CA GLU A 280 3.86 20.24 11.58
C GLU A 280 4.46 19.00 10.93
N ARG A 281 5.74 18.71 11.17
CA ARG A 281 6.36 17.46 10.78
C ARG A 281 6.12 16.42 11.85
N LEU A 282 5.79 15.20 11.44
CA LEU A 282 5.52 14.09 12.35
C LEU A 282 6.49 12.95 12.08
N PRO A 283 6.92 12.22 13.12
CA PRO A 283 7.76 11.06 12.94
C PRO A 283 7.03 9.96 12.16
N ILE A 284 7.80 9.10 11.49
CA ILE A 284 7.29 8.03 10.63
C ILE A 284 7.47 6.63 11.22
N GLY A 285 8.04 6.53 12.42
CA GLY A 285 8.28 5.28 13.13
C GLY A 285 9.09 5.47 14.39
N TYR A 286 9.39 4.37 15.04
CA TYR A 286 10.34 4.33 16.16
C TYR A 286 11.72 3.87 15.68
N GLN A 287 12.74 4.14 16.48
CA GLN A 287 14.10 3.67 16.21
C GLN A 287 14.21 2.13 16.32
N HIS A 288 13.36 1.51 17.15
CA HIS A 288 13.38 0.07 17.42
C HIS A 288 11.95 -0.50 17.47
N GLY A 289 11.84 -1.83 17.33
CA GLY A 289 10.56 -2.55 17.48
C GLY A 289 9.65 -2.50 16.26
N GLU A 290 10.22 -2.25 15.09
CA GLU A 290 9.49 -2.21 13.83
C GLU A 290 9.51 -3.56 13.09
N ALA A 291 8.78 -3.66 11.96
CA ALA A 291 8.71 -4.88 11.13
C ALA A 291 10.07 -5.28 10.54
N VAL A 292 10.96 -4.30 10.41
CA VAL A 292 12.29 -4.44 9.82
C VAL A 292 13.32 -3.69 10.67
N THR A 293 14.58 -4.05 10.51
CA THR A 293 15.68 -3.21 10.99
C THR A 293 15.85 -2.00 10.07
N VAL A 294 15.78 -0.82 10.66
CA VAL A 294 15.98 0.45 9.94
C VAL A 294 17.37 0.97 10.24
N THR A 295 18.16 1.20 9.20
CA THR A 295 19.48 1.83 9.30
C THR A 295 19.56 3.08 8.43
N LEU A 296 20.45 4.00 8.79
CA LEU A 296 20.73 5.22 8.02
C LEU A 296 22.12 5.11 7.43
N GLU A 297 22.20 4.95 6.12
CA GLU A 297 23.47 4.83 5.42
C GLU A 297 23.94 6.19 4.92
N ARG A 298 25.20 6.56 5.23
CA ARG A 298 25.83 7.77 4.71
C ARG A 298 26.07 7.60 3.22
N GLN A 299 25.64 8.57 2.43
CA GLN A 299 25.97 8.63 1.01
C GLN A 299 27.41 9.14 0.81
N ASP A 300 28.39 8.30 1.04
CA ASP A 300 29.79 8.66 0.76
C ASP A 300 30.15 8.67 -0.74
N ARG A 301 29.16 8.52 -1.65
CA ARG A 301 29.37 8.52 -3.11
C ARG A 301 28.14 8.96 -3.90
N ILE A 302 27.75 10.22 -3.80
CA ILE A 302 27.17 10.92 -4.94
C ILE A 302 27.92 12.25 -4.99
N THR A 303 28.80 12.37 -5.98
CA THR A 303 29.47 13.62 -6.33
C THR A 303 28.40 14.61 -6.79
N LEU A 304 27.83 15.35 -5.84
CA LEU A 304 27.20 16.61 -6.16
C LEU A 304 28.35 17.51 -6.62
N GLN A 305 28.39 17.89 -7.89
CA GLN A 305 29.07 19.08 -8.34
C GLN A 305 28.39 20.25 -7.60
N ALA A 306 28.86 20.52 -6.39
CA ALA A 306 28.57 21.74 -5.69
C ALA A 306 29.37 22.84 -6.40
N GLU A 307 28.69 23.65 -7.16
CA GLU A 307 29.18 24.99 -7.49
C GLU A 307 29.41 25.72 -6.16
N SER A 308 30.64 26.16 -6.01
CA SER A 308 31.17 26.89 -4.88
C SER A 308 30.29 28.08 -4.48
N VAL A 309 29.77 28.05 -3.26
CA VAL A 309 29.40 29.28 -2.53
C VAL A 309 30.29 29.34 -1.29
N ALA A 310 30.97 30.47 -1.21
CA ALA A 310 32.04 30.81 -0.29
C ALA A 310 31.65 30.67 1.19
N ASP A 311 32.67 30.32 1.97
CA ASP A 311 32.75 30.37 3.42
C ASP A 311 32.15 31.64 4.01
N ASP A 312 31.25 31.46 4.97
CA ASP A 312 31.05 32.45 6.04
C ASP A 312 30.98 31.69 7.38
N ASP A 313 32.12 31.66 8.04
CA ASP A 313 32.30 31.18 9.40
C ASP A 313 31.67 32.21 10.37
N SER A 314 30.52 31.88 10.91
CA SER A 314 30.13 32.28 12.29
C SER A 314 28.68 31.92 12.60
N VAL A 315 28.44 30.75 13.18
CA VAL A 315 27.47 30.59 14.27
C VAL A 315 27.82 29.34 15.09
N SER A 316 28.41 29.56 16.24
CA SER A 316 28.59 28.59 17.31
C SER A 316 27.24 28.25 17.93
N GLY A 317 26.81 27.02 17.76
CA GLY A 317 25.68 26.42 18.46
C GLY A 317 25.73 24.92 18.24
N GLU A 318 26.42 24.20 19.15
CA GLU A 318 26.40 22.74 19.19
C GLU A 318 24.98 22.24 19.45
N GLN A 319 24.20 22.08 18.40
CA GLN A 319 23.07 21.15 18.39
C GLN A 319 23.60 19.82 17.89
N ASN A 320 23.45 18.78 18.71
CA ASN A 320 23.67 17.38 18.37
C ASN A 320 22.85 17.05 17.12
N HIS A 321 23.38 17.31 15.93
CA HIS A 321 22.77 16.86 14.67
C HIS A 321 22.93 15.34 14.60
N SER A 322 21.84 14.62 14.88
CA SER A 322 21.69 13.22 14.56
C SER A 322 22.10 13.02 13.10
N CYS A 323 23.01 12.06 12.84
CA CYS A 323 23.46 11.76 11.50
C CYS A 323 22.25 11.43 10.60
N SER A 324 21.97 12.27 9.61
CA SER A 324 21.01 11.95 8.57
C SER A 324 21.64 11.00 7.55
N GLY A 325 20.82 10.14 6.95
CA GLY A 325 21.28 9.18 5.93
C GLY A 325 20.14 8.59 5.13
N CYS A 326 20.49 7.85 4.09
CA CYS A 326 19.53 7.10 3.31
C CYS A 326 18.92 5.99 4.17
N ILE A 327 17.58 5.94 4.22
CA ILE A 327 16.85 4.91 4.96
C ILE A 327 17.06 3.58 4.24
N THR A 328 17.66 2.62 4.94
CA THR A 328 17.83 1.25 4.47
C THR A 328 17.00 0.33 5.36
N LEU A 329 16.23 -0.54 4.72
CA LEU A 329 15.32 -1.48 5.36
C LEU A 329 15.89 -2.90 5.24
N GLN A 330 15.89 -3.67 6.33
CA GLN A 330 16.36 -5.05 6.34
C GLN A 330 15.43 -5.93 7.16
N GLY A 331 14.88 -6.97 6.53
CA GLY A 331 13.98 -7.93 7.17
C GLY A 331 13.06 -8.65 6.20
N GLN A 332 12.22 -9.52 6.73
CA GLN A 332 11.36 -10.40 5.94
C GLN A 332 10.16 -9.69 5.27
N SER A 333 9.85 -8.46 5.67
CA SER A 333 8.84 -7.64 4.97
C SER A 333 9.39 -6.97 3.71
N VAL A 334 10.72 -7.01 3.47
CA VAL A 334 11.32 -6.56 2.21
C VAL A 334 10.96 -7.53 1.11
N ALA A 335 10.39 -7.04 0.02
CA ALA A 335 9.97 -7.81 -1.14
C ALA A 335 11.12 -8.62 -1.76
N ALA A 336 10.80 -9.62 -2.56
CA ALA A 336 11.82 -10.46 -3.19
C ALA A 336 12.71 -9.66 -4.17
N GLY A 337 12.14 -8.66 -4.85
CA GLY A 337 12.85 -7.83 -5.82
C GLY A 337 11.92 -7.23 -6.84
N TYR A 338 12.50 -6.77 -7.93
CA TYR A 338 11.77 -6.36 -9.13
C TYR A 338 11.67 -7.52 -10.12
N LEU A 339 10.52 -7.66 -10.73
CA LEU A 339 10.23 -8.70 -11.73
C LEU A 339 11.24 -8.64 -12.90
N GLY A 340 12.01 -9.72 -13.08
CA GLY A 340 13.05 -9.79 -14.10
C GLY A 340 14.23 -8.83 -13.90
N GLY A 341 14.38 -8.27 -12.70
CA GLY A 341 15.39 -7.28 -12.36
C GLY A 341 16.17 -7.63 -11.09
N GLU A 342 16.45 -6.61 -10.28
CA GLU A 342 17.21 -6.72 -9.04
C GLU A 342 16.46 -7.54 -7.97
N GLU A 343 17.16 -8.50 -7.34
CA GLU A 343 16.72 -9.20 -6.15
C GLU A 343 17.18 -8.45 -4.90
N PHE A 344 16.31 -8.30 -3.90
CA PHE A 344 16.62 -7.49 -2.71
C PHE A 344 17.29 -8.28 -1.59
N HIS A 345 17.16 -9.59 -1.57
CA HIS A 345 17.75 -10.48 -0.54
C HIS A 345 17.47 -10.00 0.90
N GLY A 346 16.25 -9.52 1.15
CA GLY A 346 15.83 -9.01 2.45
C GLY A 346 16.39 -7.64 2.83
N ARG A 347 17.04 -6.91 1.92
CA ARG A 347 17.58 -5.56 2.14
C ARG A 347 17.18 -4.62 0.99
N PHE A 348 16.65 -3.45 1.34
CA PHE A 348 16.25 -2.44 0.36
C PHE A 348 16.70 -1.04 0.77
N VAL A 349 17.33 -0.32 -0.15
CA VAL A 349 17.71 1.09 0.00
C VAL A 349 16.61 1.95 -0.62
N THR A 350 15.92 2.74 0.21
CA THR A 350 14.65 3.36 -0.20
C THR A 350 14.78 4.58 -1.09
N GLY A 351 15.95 5.23 -1.08
CA GLY A 351 16.13 6.56 -1.65
C GLY A 351 15.52 7.69 -0.81
N ASP A 352 14.85 7.39 0.28
CA ASP A 352 14.37 8.37 1.25
C ASP A 352 15.49 8.71 2.25
N ILE A 353 15.66 9.99 2.58
CA ILE A 353 16.59 10.47 3.61
C ILE A 353 15.83 10.63 4.92
N GLY A 354 16.38 10.06 5.98
CA GLY A 354 15.83 10.17 7.33
C GLY A 354 16.90 10.46 8.39
N TYR A 355 16.44 10.66 9.62
CA TYR A 355 17.28 10.80 10.80
C TYR A 355 16.54 10.26 12.02
N PHE A 356 17.32 9.86 13.04
CA PHE A 356 16.77 9.49 14.35
C PHE A 356 16.89 10.68 15.32
N GLU A 357 15.79 10.99 15.97
CA GLU A 357 15.74 12.02 17.01
C GLU A 357 14.73 11.63 18.08
N ASN A 358 15.13 11.73 19.37
CA ASN A 358 14.30 11.42 20.54
C ASN A 358 13.64 10.01 20.47
N GLY A 359 14.34 9.02 19.90
CA GLY A 359 13.84 7.65 19.74
C GLY A 359 12.86 7.43 18.58
N TYR A 360 12.61 8.45 17.77
CA TYR A 360 11.76 8.39 16.59
C TYR A 360 12.58 8.44 15.30
N LEU A 361 12.05 7.80 14.26
CA LEU A 361 12.50 7.95 12.88
C LEU A 361 11.74 9.12 12.23
N TRP A 362 12.48 10.00 11.60
CA TRP A 362 11.94 11.17 10.88
C TRP A 362 12.30 11.10 9.39
N TYR A 363 11.36 11.48 8.55
CA TYR A 363 11.59 11.67 7.13
C TYR A 363 12.09 13.10 6.87
N ALA A 364 13.17 13.25 6.11
CA ALA A 364 13.72 14.55 5.75
C ALA A 364 13.41 14.94 4.29
N SER A 365 13.81 14.10 3.34
CA SER A 365 13.71 14.36 1.90
C SER A 365 13.91 13.08 1.09
N ARG A 366 14.04 13.18 -0.22
CA ARG A 366 14.54 12.12 -1.09
C ARG A 366 15.91 12.47 -1.64
N CYS A 367 16.69 11.44 -2.00
CA CYS A 367 17.96 11.60 -2.70
C CYS A 367 17.80 11.55 -4.24
N ASP A 368 16.60 11.28 -4.73
CA ASP A 368 16.22 11.21 -6.16
C ASP A 368 15.07 12.19 -6.46
N ASP A 369 14.70 12.29 -7.74
CA ASP A 369 13.68 13.22 -8.23
C ASP A 369 12.24 12.69 -8.07
N GLN A 370 12.05 11.53 -7.45
CA GLN A 370 10.74 10.93 -7.27
C GLN A 370 9.81 11.82 -6.42
N ILE A 371 8.58 11.98 -6.87
CA ILE A 371 7.55 12.81 -6.23
C ILE A 371 6.41 11.92 -5.70
N LYS A 372 5.93 12.21 -4.49
CA LYS A 372 4.67 11.69 -3.96
C LYS A 372 3.61 12.77 -4.02
N TYR A 373 2.55 12.55 -4.80
CA TYR A 373 1.46 13.51 -4.97
C TYR A 373 0.10 12.84 -4.90
N LYS A 374 -0.72 13.19 -3.91
CA LYS A 374 -2.05 12.62 -3.65
C LYS A 374 -2.06 11.08 -3.60
N GLY A 375 -1.06 10.49 -2.96
CA GLY A 375 -0.87 9.05 -2.86
C GLY A 375 -0.18 8.40 -4.07
N TYR A 376 -0.05 9.10 -5.18
CA TYR A 376 0.65 8.58 -6.36
C TYR A 376 2.16 8.75 -6.23
N ARG A 377 2.88 7.66 -6.52
CA ARG A 377 4.33 7.68 -6.73
C ARG A 377 4.60 8.07 -8.18
N ILE A 378 5.27 9.18 -8.40
CA ILE A 378 5.53 9.77 -9.71
C ILE A 378 7.03 9.83 -9.94
N GLU A 379 7.49 9.19 -11.00
CA GLU A 379 8.85 9.34 -11.52
C GLU A 379 8.81 10.37 -12.65
N PRO A 380 9.47 11.54 -12.55
CA PRO A 380 9.50 12.54 -13.62
C PRO A 380 9.96 11.97 -14.96
N GLY A 381 10.93 11.04 -14.94
CA GLY A 381 11.41 10.37 -16.15
C GLY A 381 10.34 9.55 -16.89
N GLU A 382 9.28 9.03 -16.20
CA GLU A 382 8.15 8.37 -16.86
C GLU A 382 7.31 9.38 -17.66
N ILE A 383 7.14 10.59 -17.12
CA ILE A 383 6.42 11.68 -17.82
C ILE A 383 7.23 12.18 -19.01
N GLU A 384 8.53 12.40 -18.83
CA GLU A 384 9.44 12.84 -19.89
C GLU A 384 9.48 11.84 -21.03
N ALA A 385 9.58 10.53 -20.73
CA ALA A 385 9.57 9.48 -21.74
C ALA A 385 8.23 9.38 -22.50
N ALA A 386 7.13 9.79 -21.90
CA ALA A 386 5.81 9.81 -22.57
C ALA A 386 5.60 11.05 -23.46
N LEU A 387 6.41 12.10 -23.28
CA LEU A 387 6.33 13.35 -24.04
C LEU A 387 7.29 13.38 -25.25
N THR A 388 8.27 12.48 -25.30
CA THR A 388 9.24 12.30 -26.40
C THR A 388 8.82 11.20 -27.35
#